data_7949080c283b82095d0ca1ae6ef3f4f4
#
_entry.id   7949080c283b82095d0ca1ae6ef3f4f4
#
_cell.length_a   1.000
_cell.length_b   1.000
_cell.length_c   1.000
_cell.angle_alpha   90.00
_cell.angle_beta   90.00
_cell.angle_gamma   90.00
#
_symmetry.space_group_name_H-M   'P 1'
#
loop_
_entity.id
_entity.type
_entity.pdbx_description
1 polymer ?
#
loop_
_entity_poly.entity_id
_entity_poly.type
_entity_poly.pdbx_seq_one_letter_code
_entity_poly.pdbx_strand_id
1 'polypeptide(L)'
;MGLAAKMYVKDSMTVRAVHLPDDVDLDDIQVLTEPAEWDVTFWFVTDSAQLESDREALQDLWRGGRTFWVFYPKSGHRGTDLGRDRVFALMNEAGMRGSRQVGIDDRWSCLYYKPKPATKPRTTH
;
A
#
# COMPACT_ATOMS: atom_id res chain seq x y z
N MET A 1 17.13 -9.97 8.66
CA MET A 1 16.05 -9.02 8.89
C MET A 1 14.83 -9.38 8.09
N GLY A 2 13.71 -9.45 8.74
CA GLY A 2 12.50 -9.83 8.08
C GLY A 2 11.84 -8.70 7.30
N LEU A 3 10.84 -9.04 6.53
CA LEU A 3 10.10 -8.08 5.73
C LEU A 3 9.40 -7.03 6.60
N ALA A 4 8.91 -7.43 7.77
CA ALA A 4 8.25 -6.51 8.68
C ALA A 4 9.13 -5.31 9.03
N ALA A 5 10.41 -5.56 9.29
CA ALA A 5 11.34 -4.48 9.62
C ALA A 5 11.52 -3.52 8.45
N LYS A 6 11.57 -4.04 7.22
CA LYS A 6 11.71 -3.21 6.03
C LYS A 6 10.49 -2.35 5.78
N MET A 7 9.33 -2.80 6.20
CA MET A 7 8.06 -2.13 5.95
C MET A 7 7.53 -1.39 7.18
N TYR A 8 8.35 -1.21 8.18
CA TYR A 8 8.01 -0.46 9.40
C TYR A 8 6.82 -1.08 10.15
N VAL A 9 6.65 -2.40 10.06
CA VAL A 9 5.60 -3.11 10.76
C VAL A 9 6.16 -3.68 12.06
N LYS A 10 5.56 -3.29 13.18
CA LYS A 10 5.95 -3.76 14.50
C LYS A 10 5.02 -4.86 14.96
N ASP A 11 5.49 -5.69 15.89
CA ASP A 11 4.69 -6.80 16.42
C ASP A 11 3.34 -6.35 16.99
N SER A 12 3.29 -5.14 17.53
CA SER A 12 2.07 -4.62 18.12
C SER A 12 1.07 -4.09 17.10
N MET A 13 1.47 -4.02 15.84
CA MET A 13 0.62 -3.46 14.79
C MET A 13 -0.30 -4.51 14.20
N THR A 14 -1.53 -4.10 13.91
CA THR A 14 -2.48 -4.89 13.13
C THR A 14 -2.41 -4.45 11.68
N VAL A 15 -2.21 -5.39 10.78
CA VAL A 15 -2.11 -5.13 9.34
C VAL A 15 -3.36 -5.68 8.66
N ARG A 16 -4.07 -4.79 7.96
CA ARG A 16 -5.24 -5.18 7.17
C ARG A 16 -4.82 -5.38 5.73
N ALA A 17 -5.26 -6.48 5.12
CA ALA A 17 -5.00 -6.74 3.70
C ALA A 17 -6.29 -6.61 2.92
N VAL A 18 -6.24 -5.87 1.81
CA VAL A 18 -7.36 -5.71 0.88
C VAL A 18 -6.96 -6.34 -0.45
N HIS A 19 -7.81 -7.22 -0.96
CA HIS A 19 -7.56 -7.97 -2.21
C HIS A 19 -6.33 -8.87 -2.11
N LEU A 20 -6.14 -9.50 -0.96
CA LEU A 20 -4.97 -10.34 -0.71
C LEU A 20 -4.92 -11.51 -1.68
N PRO A 21 -3.85 -11.63 -2.49
CA PRO A 21 -3.72 -12.76 -3.40
C PRO A 21 -3.21 -14.01 -2.68
N ASP A 22 -3.39 -15.17 -3.33
CA ASP A 22 -2.93 -16.43 -2.76
C ASP A 22 -1.43 -16.64 -2.91
N ASP A 23 -0.80 -15.93 -3.84
CA ASP A 23 0.56 -16.21 -4.26
C ASP A 23 1.59 -15.18 -3.77
N VAL A 24 1.24 -14.39 -2.78
CA VAL A 24 2.20 -13.42 -2.23
C VAL A 24 2.84 -14.00 -0.97
N ASP A 25 4.15 -13.80 -0.84
CA ASP A 25 4.90 -14.22 0.33
C ASP A 25 5.21 -13.01 1.19
N LEU A 26 4.51 -12.87 2.30
CA LEU A 26 4.68 -11.74 3.22
C LEU A 26 5.65 -12.04 4.37
N ASP A 27 6.37 -13.17 4.27
CA ASP A 27 7.45 -13.52 5.20
C ASP A 27 6.93 -13.52 6.65
N ASP A 28 7.47 -12.64 7.50
CA ASP A 28 7.13 -12.61 8.91
C ASP A 28 5.92 -11.72 9.25
N ILE A 29 5.22 -11.19 8.24
CA ILE A 29 4.08 -10.30 8.48
C ILE A 29 2.78 -11.09 8.46
N GLN A 30 2.01 -10.99 9.54
CA GLN A 30 0.67 -11.55 9.58
C GLN A 30 -0.35 -10.49 9.19
N VAL A 31 -1.28 -10.86 8.33
CA VAL A 31 -2.31 -9.92 7.87
C VAL A 31 -3.70 -10.47 8.17
N LEU A 32 -4.63 -9.54 8.38
CA LEU A 32 -6.04 -9.87 8.59
C LEU A 32 -6.85 -9.21 7.48
N THR A 33 -7.91 -9.88 7.03
CA THR A 33 -8.69 -9.36 5.91
C THR A 33 -9.82 -8.43 6.34
N GLU A 34 -10.37 -8.64 7.52
CA GLU A 34 -11.49 -7.80 7.99
C GLU A 34 -11.40 -7.51 9.49
N PRO A 35 -10.28 -6.93 9.95
CA PRO A 35 -10.20 -6.56 11.37
C PRO A 35 -11.09 -5.35 11.66
N ALA A 36 -11.57 -5.26 12.90
CA ALA A 36 -12.34 -4.10 13.32
C ALA A 36 -11.49 -2.84 13.37
N GLU A 37 -10.23 -3.00 13.76
CA GLU A 37 -9.26 -1.89 13.82
C GLU A 37 -7.94 -2.37 13.25
N TRP A 38 -7.19 -1.43 12.68
CA TRP A 38 -5.87 -1.75 12.11
C TRP A 38 -4.99 -0.52 12.12
N ASP A 39 -3.68 -0.76 12.03
CA ASP A 39 -2.68 0.30 12.00
C ASP A 39 -2.18 0.59 10.59
N VAL A 40 -2.10 -0.43 9.75
CA VAL A 40 -1.54 -0.33 8.40
C VAL A 40 -2.42 -1.15 7.46
N THR A 41 -2.60 -0.65 6.24
CA THR A 41 -3.32 -1.38 5.19
C THR A 41 -2.35 -1.80 4.11
N PHE A 42 -2.42 -3.08 3.71
CA PHE A 42 -1.75 -3.61 2.53
C PHE A 42 -2.80 -3.73 1.44
N TRP A 43 -2.71 -2.90 0.43
CA TRP A 43 -3.69 -2.84 -0.65
C TRP A 43 -3.10 -3.43 -1.91
N PHE A 44 -3.69 -4.52 -2.42
CA PHE A 44 -3.17 -5.24 -3.58
C PHE A 44 -3.94 -4.87 -4.83
N VAL A 45 -3.23 -4.50 -5.89
CA VAL A 45 -3.82 -4.20 -7.20
C VAL A 45 -3.08 -5.03 -8.25
N THR A 46 -3.80 -5.46 -9.28
CA THR A 46 -3.23 -6.32 -10.31
C THR A 46 -3.04 -5.61 -11.65
N ASP A 47 -3.78 -4.54 -11.90
CA ASP A 47 -3.66 -3.79 -13.15
C ASP A 47 -4.15 -2.36 -12.92
N SER A 48 -3.99 -1.52 -13.94
CA SER A 48 -4.38 -0.12 -13.83
C SER A 48 -5.89 0.05 -13.70
N ALA A 49 -6.67 -0.83 -14.29
CA ALA A 49 -8.13 -0.75 -14.19
C ALA A 49 -8.58 -0.96 -12.75
N GLN A 50 -7.97 -1.92 -12.06
CA GLN A 50 -8.28 -2.14 -10.65
C GLN A 50 -7.84 -0.95 -9.80
N LEU A 51 -6.66 -0.41 -10.07
CA LEU A 51 -6.16 0.74 -9.32
C LEU A 51 -7.10 1.95 -9.48
N GLU A 52 -7.58 2.19 -10.69
CA GLU A 52 -8.54 3.26 -10.92
C GLU A 52 -9.86 3.00 -10.20
N SER A 53 -10.30 1.75 -10.19
CA SER A 53 -11.53 1.38 -9.49
C SER A 53 -11.39 1.60 -7.98
N ASP A 54 -10.20 1.36 -7.44
CA ASP A 54 -9.94 1.49 -6.00
C ASP A 54 -9.49 2.90 -5.59
N ARG A 55 -9.33 3.79 -6.56
CA ARG A 55 -8.75 5.11 -6.34
C ARG A 55 -9.41 5.88 -5.21
N GLU A 56 -10.73 5.92 -5.21
CA GLU A 56 -11.46 6.69 -4.21
C GLU A 56 -11.24 6.15 -2.80
N ALA A 57 -11.25 4.83 -2.65
CA ALA A 57 -11.01 4.21 -1.35
C ALA A 57 -9.59 4.50 -0.85
N LEU A 58 -8.61 4.48 -1.76
CA LEU A 58 -7.24 4.83 -1.41
C LEU A 58 -7.11 6.30 -1.02
N GLN A 59 -7.81 7.18 -1.74
CA GLN A 59 -7.83 8.60 -1.40
C GLN A 59 -8.44 8.82 -0.01
N ASP A 60 -9.45 8.03 0.36
CA ASP A 60 -10.05 8.13 1.68
C ASP A 60 -9.04 7.77 2.78
N LEU A 61 -8.24 6.74 2.55
CA LEU A 61 -7.17 6.40 3.49
C LEU A 61 -6.17 7.55 3.62
N TRP A 62 -5.79 8.12 2.49
CA TRP A 62 -4.82 9.22 2.48
C TRP A 62 -5.35 10.43 3.24
N ARG A 63 -6.59 10.84 2.96
CA ARG A 63 -7.20 11.98 3.63
C ARG A 63 -7.40 11.75 5.12
N GLY A 64 -7.64 10.49 5.50
CA GLY A 64 -7.80 10.13 6.90
C GLY A 64 -6.48 9.99 7.67
N GLY A 65 -5.36 10.22 7.01
CA GLY A 65 -4.05 10.10 7.66
C GLY A 65 -3.65 8.66 7.92
N ARG A 66 -4.24 7.70 7.20
CA ARG A 66 -3.98 6.28 7.43
C ARG A 66 -2.81 5.81 6.59
N THR A 67 -1.87 5.13 7.21
CA THR A 67 -0.70 4.57 6.53
C THR A 67 -1.11 3.34 5.72
N PHE A 68 -0.60 3.23 4.49
CA PHE A 68 -0.87 2.05 3.66
C PHE A 68 0.28 1.80 2.68
N TRP A 69 0.33 0.56 2.20
CA TRP A 69 1.24 0.15 1.15
C TRP A 69 0.42 -0.33 -0.04
N VAL A 70 0.79 0.08 -1.24
CA VAL A 70 0.14 -0.40 -2.46
C VAL A 70 1.04 -1.46 -3.07
N PHE A 71 0.52 -2.68 -3.14
CA PHE A 71 1.22 -3.82 -3.73
C PHE A 71 0.79 -3.99 -5.17
N TYR A 72 1.75 -4.23 -6.05
CA TYR A 72 1.47 -4.40 -7.48
C TYR A 72 2.38 -5.49 -8.03
N PRO A 73 1.95 -6.20 -9.10
CA PRO A 73 2.82 -7.20 -9.73
C PRO A 73 3.97 -6.49 -10.43
N LYS A 74 5.15 -7.10 -10.35
CA LYS A 74 6.30 -6.57 -11.06
C LYS A 74 6.03 -6.58 -12.56
N SER A 75 6.67 -5.67 -13.27
CA SER A 75 6.47 -5.48 -14.69
C SER A 75 6.56 -6.80 -15.45
N GLY A 76 5.55 -7.08 -16.28
CA GLY A 76 5.49 -8.29 -17.07
C GLY A 76 4.88 -9.50 -16.39
N HIS A 77 4.64 -9.44 -15.08
CA HIS A 77 4.04 -10.54 -14.36
C HIS A 77 2.51 -10.43 -14.40
N ARG A 78 1.83 -11.59 -14.49
CA ARG A 78 0.37 -11.68 -14.43
C ARG A 78 -0.34 -10.86 -15.51
N GLY A 79 0.34 -10.57 -16.61
CA GLY A 79 -0.24 -9.77 -17.68
C GLY A 79 -0.53 -8.33 -17.26
N THR A 80 0.10 -7.86 -16.20
CA THR A 80 -0.17 -6.52 -15.69
C THR A 80 0.38 -5.44 -16.61
N ASP A 81 -0.33 -4.31 -16.66
CA ASP A 81 0.17 -3.09 -17.28
C ASP A 81 0.80 -2.17 -16.23
N LEU A 82 0.92 -2.64 -14.99
CA LEU A 82 1.51 -1.86 -13.92
C LEU A 82 3.02 -2.13 -13.81
N GLY A 83 3.68 -1.23 -13.17
CA GLY A 83 5.04 -1.30 -12.72
C GLY A 83 5.20 -0.12 -11.78
N ARG A 84 6.36 0.03 -11.18
CA ARG A 84 6.59 1.09 -10.20
C ARG A 84 6.19 2.47 -10.74
N ASP A 85 6.68 2.80 -11.93
CA ASP A 85 6.46 4.14 -12.47
C ASP A 85 4.99 4.40 -12.79
N ARG A 86 4.29 3.38 -13.28
CA ARG A 86 2.87 3.52 -13.59
C ARG A 86 2.04 3.71 -12.33
N VAL A 87 2.29 2.89 -11.29
CA VAL A 87 1.60 3.04 -10.02
C VAL A 87 1.88 4.42 -9.43
N PHE A 88 3.15 4.83 -9.45
CA PHE A 88 3.56 6.13 -8.94
C PHE A 88 2.80 7.25 -9.65
N ALA A 89 2.72 7.20 -10.99
CA ALA A 89 2.05 8.23 -11.78
C ALA A 89 0.55 8.28 -11.47
N LEU A 90 -0.11 7.13 -11.42
CA LEU A 90 -1.54 7.08 -11.15
C LEU A 90 -1.87 7.57 -9.74
N MET A 91 -1.04 7.22 -8.76
CA MET A 91 -1.25 7.68 -7.39
C MET A 91 -0.99 9.18 -7.27
N ASN A 92 0.03 9.70 -7.95
CA ASN A 92 0.31 11.13 -7.97
C ASN A 92 -0.85 11.92 -8.58
N GLU A 93 -1.44 11.41 -9.65
CA GLU A 93 -2.62 12.04 -10.25
C GLU A 93 -3.79 12.11 -9.29
N ALA A 94 -3.86 11.13 -8.39
CA ALA A 94 -4.90 11.09 -7.37
C ALA A 94 -4.56 11.91 -6.12
N GLY A 95 -3.41 12.58 -6.13
CA GLY A 95 -3.01 13.45 -5.02
C GLY A 95 -2.24 12.75 -3.91
N MET A 96 -1.78 11.52 -4.16
CA MET A 96 -1.07 10.73 -3.15
C MET A 96 0.39 10.54 -3.55
N ARG A 97 1.29 10.69 -2.58
CA ARG A 97 2.72 10.58 -2.84
C ARG A 97 3.35 9.43 -2.08
N GLY A 98 3.95 8.49 -2.82
CA GLY A 98 4.70 7.41 -2.23
C GLY A 98 6.10 7.86 -1.81
N SER A 99 6.66 7.18 -0.83
CA SER A 99 7.95 7.58 -0.29
C SER A 99 9.00 6.47 -0.28
N ARG A 100 8.61 5.22 -0.50
CA ARG A 100 9.55 4.11 -0.43
C ARG A 100 9.04 2.94 -1.23
N GLN A 101 9.95 2.22 -1.88
CA GLN A 101 9.63 1.00 -2.58
C GLN A 101 10.32 -0.18 -1.89
N VAL A 102 9.59 -1.29 -1.74
CA VAL A 102 10.14 -2.52 -1.20
C VAL A 102 9.75 -3.66 -2.12
N GLY A 103 10.72 -4.46 -2.54
CA GLY A 103 10.46 -5.70 -3.27
C GLY A 103 10.03 -6.78 -2.30
N ILE A 104 8.95 -7.47 -2.62
CA ILE A 104 8.39 -8.50 -1.73
C ILE A 104 8.93 -9.87 -2.10
N ASP A 105 8.72 -10.27 -3.36
CA ASP A 105 9.20 -11.55 -3.87
C ASP A 105 9.44 -11.41 -5.37
N ASP A 106 9.52 -12.53 -6.09
CA ASP A 106 9.79 -12.48 -7.53
C ASP A 106 8.65 -11.85 -8.32
N ARG A 107 7.44 -11.79 -7.76
CA ARG A 107 6.25 -11.36 -8.47
C ARG A 107 5.67 -10.05 -7.98
N TRP A 108 5.91 -9.67 -6.73
CA TRP A 108 5.26 -8.52 -6.10
C TRP A 108 6.25 -7.50 -5.61
N SER A 109 5.86 -6.25 -5.70
CA SER A 109 6.58 -5.12 -5.13
C SER A 109 5.54 -4.20 -4.50
N CYS A 110 5.98 -3.24 -3.69
CA CYS A 110 5.03 -2.33 -3.06
C CYS A 110 5.63 -0.94 -2.86
N LEU A 111 4.73 0.03 -2.74
CA LEU A 111 5.09 1.43 -2.48
C LEU A 111 4.42 1.89 -1.19
N TYR A 112 5.17 2.65 -0.41
CA TYR A 112 4.76 3.12 0.91
C TYR A 112 4.07 4.47 0.80
N TYR A 113 2.90 4.57 1.39
CA TYR A 113 2.12 5.80 1.43
C TYR A 113 1.80 6.14 2.89
N LYS A 114 2.47 7.17 3.39
CA LYS A 114 2.24 7.63 4.75
C LYS A 114 1.81 9.09 4.69
N PRO A 115 0.51 9.36 4.75
CA PRO A 115 0.02 10.73 4.71
C PRO A 115 0.53 11.52 5.89
N LYS A 116 0.82 12.77 5.67
CA LYS A 116 1.13 13.65 6.78
C LYS A 116 -0.15 13.91 7.56
N PRO A 117 -0.03 14.04 8.88
CA PRO A 117 -1.21 14.42 9.66
C PRO A 117 -1.81 15.71 9.12
N ALA A 118 -3.10 15.66 8.91
CA ALA A 118 -3.78 16.79 8.32
C ALA A 118 -3.67 18.01 9.16
N THR A 119 -3.29 17.82 10.20
CA THR A 119 -3.30 18.73 10.96
C THR A 119 -2.26 19.36 11.40
N LYS A 120 -1.81 19.57 11.22
CA LYS A 120 -0.87 20.15 11.67
C LYS A 120 -0.82 21.40 11.59
N PRO A 121 -1.39 21.29 11.79
CA PRO A 121 -1.49 22.16 11.75
C PRO A 121 -1.43 23.02 11.94
N ARG A 122 -1.58 23.22 11.73
CA ARG A 122 -1.58 23.98 11.62
C ARG A 122 -1.74 24.80 12.17
N THR A 123 -1.88 24.67 12.44
CA THR A 123 -2.00 25.38 12.75
C THR A 123 -1.99 26.18 13.01
N THR A 124 -2.07 26.30 13.01
CA THR A 124 -2.02 27.03 13.08
C THR A 124 -1.95 27.78 13.33
N HIS A 125 -2.11 27.90 13.30
CA HIS A 125 -2.00 28.51 13.37
C HIS A 125 -1.88 29.08 13.51
#